data_0baf56e2f7d1a8499a731f8d93d04a0b
#
_entry.id   0baf56e2f7d1a8499a731f8d93d04a0b
#
_cell.length_a   1.000
_cell.length_b   1.000
_cell.length_c   1.000
_cell.angle_alpha   90.00
_cell.angle_beta   90.00
_cell.angle_gamma   90.00
#
_symmetry.space_group_name_H-M   'P 1'
#
loop_
_entity.id
_entity.type
_entity.pdbx_description
1 polymer ?
#
loop_
_entity_poly.entity_id
_entity_poly.type
_entity_poly.pdbx_seq_one_letter_code
_entity_poly.pdbx_strand_id
1 'polypeptide(L)'
;MPKNRRDFYAFHAALMEAWDGPACVTFTDGKQVGAVLDRNGLRPSRFWVTDDGLVVLASEVGVLDIPQEKVIRKGRLQPGKMFLVDVEAGRIIEDDEIKDQLANAHPYGKWLEEGMIRLKDLPEREHIIYPHASVVRRDRKSTRLNSSHEWISRMPSSA
;
A
#
# COMPACT_ATOMS: atom_id res chain seq x y z
N MET A 1 -12.93 -10.25 9.47
CA MET A 1 -12.49 -8.85 9.69
C MET A 1 -13.65 -8.05 10.27
N PRO A 2 -13.48 -7.28 11.36
CA PRO A 2 -14.50 -6.41 11.95
C PRO A 2 -15.01 -5.37 10.94
N LYS A 3 -16.28 -4.90 11.13
CA LYS A 3 -16.92 -3.96 10.18
C LYS A 3 -16.14 -2.65 10.06
N ASN A 4 -15.70 -2.06 11.16
CA ASN A 4 -14.93 -0.82 11.20
C ASN A 4 -13.63 -0.90 10.39
N ARG A 5 -12.86 -1.98 10.52
CA ARG A 5 -11.63 -2.19 9.73
C ARG A 5 -11.96 -2.36 8.24
N ARG A 6 -13.04 -3.05 7.91
CA ARG A 6 -13.48 -3.21 6.52
C ARG A 6 -13.88 -1.87 5.90
N ASP A 7 -14.62 -1.05 6.65
CA ASP A 7 -15.05 0.27 6.21
C ASP A 7 -13.85 1.21 6.01
N PHE A 8 -12.86 1.17 6.91
CA PHE A 8 -11.59 1.87 6.77
C PHE A 8 -10.88 1.51 5.45
N TYR A 9 -10.69 0.23 5.18
CA TYR A 9 -10.04 -0.19 3.94
C TYR A 9 -10.85 0.15 2.69
N ALA A 10 -12.17 0.01 2.73
CA ALA A 10 -13.04 0.34 1.61
C ALA A 10 -12.99 1.85 1.28
N PHE A 11 -12.96 2.71 2.30
CA PHE A 11 -12.82 4.15 2.12
C PHE A 11 -11.48 4.51 1.45
N HIS A 12 -10.38 3.99 1.98
CA HIS A 12 -9.06 4.31 1.44
C HIS A 12 -8.79 3.68 0.06
N ALA A 13 -9.40 2.53 -0.24
CA ALA A 13 -9.34 1.92 -1.58
C ALA A 13 -10.02 2.77 -2.67
N ALA A 14 -10.97 3.63 -2.30
CA ALA A 14 -11.57 4.58 -3.23
C ALA A 14 -10.66 5.79 -3.52
N LEU A 15 -9.69 6.07 -2.65
CA LEU A 15 -8.79 7.21 -2.77
C LEU A 15 -7.48 6.87 -3.48
N MET A 16 -7.01 5.63 -3.34
CA MET A 16 -5.72 5.22 -3.86
C MET A 16 -5.73 3.74 -4.24
N GLU A 17 -5.12 3.43 -5.37
CA GLU A 17 -4.90 2.05 -5.79
C GLU A 17 -3.99 1.30 -4.81
N ALA A 18 -4.22 0.00 -4.67
CA ALA A 18 -3.35 -0.85 -3.88
C ALA A 18 -1.95 -0.87 -4.50
N TRP A 19 -0.93 -0.71 -3.66
CA TRP A 19 0.45 -0.86 -4.09
C TRP A 19 0.72 -2.28 -4.56
N ASP A 20 1.25 -2.42 -5.77
CA ASP A 20 1.70 -3.70 -6.31
C ASP A 20 3.19 -3.62 -6.65
N GLY A 21 3.95 -4.61 -6.18
CA GLY A 21 5.39 -4.69 -6.35
C GLY A 21 6.16 -4.85 -5.05
N PRO A 22 7.43 -5.29 -5.12
CA PRO A 22 8.29 -5.50 -3.95
C PRO A 22 8.65 -4.19 -3.28
N ALA A 23 8.21 -3.99 -2.04
CA ALA A 23 8.53 -2.80 -1.27
C ALA A 23 8.73 -3.11 0.22
N CYS A 24 9.63 -2.38 0.85
CA CYS A 24 9.71 -2.19 2.28
C CYS A 24 9.73 -0.68 2.52
N VAL A 25 8.62 -0.15 3.02
CA VAL A 25 8.47 1.28 3.24
C VAL A 25 8.69 1.58 4.69
N THR A 26 9.64 2.45 4.99
CA THR A 26 9.88 2.99 6.32
C THR A 26 9.38 4.43 6.39
N PHE A 27 8.83 4.82 7.52
CA PHE A 27 8.26 6.16 7.73
C PHE A 27 8.46 6.63 9.16
N THR A 28 8.42 7.95 9.36
CA THR A 28 8.48 8.56 10.68
C THR A 28 7.78 9.93 10.66
N ASP A 29 7.23 10.31 11.81
CA ASP A 29 6.71 11.65 12.09
C ASP A 29 7.57 12.40 13.11
N GLY A 30 8.72 11.83 13.50
CA GLY A 30 9.62 12.35 14.51
C GLY A 30 9.36 11.82 15.92
N LYS A 31 8.20 11.22 16.18
CA LYS A 31 7.81 10.59 17.46
C LYS A 31 7.66 9.09 17.32
N GLN A 32 7.19 8.67 16.17
CA GLN A 32 7.00 7.27 15.84
C GLN A 32 7.84 6.91 14.62
N VAL A 33 8.34 5.68 14.60
CA VAL A 33 9.08 5.10 13.49
C VAL A 33 8.40 3.79 13.10
N GLY A 34 8.03 3.67 11.83
CA GLY A 34 7.33 2.49 11.37
C GLY A 34 7.91 1.90 10.10
N ALA A 35 7.50 0.66 9.84
CA ALA A 35 7.82 -0.04 8.62
C ALA A 35 6.69 -0.98 8.20
N VAL A 36 6.50 -1.12 6.90
CA VAL A 36 5.53 -2.03 6.30
C VAL A 36 6.12 -2.68 5.06
N LEU A 37 5.83 -3.96 4.88
CA LEU A 37 6.16 -4.69 3.67
C LEU A 37 5.02 -4.62 2.65
N ASP A 38 5.37 -4.86 1.39
CA ASP A 38 4.40 -5.18 0.35
C ASP A 38 3.52 -6.38 0.74
N ARG A 39 2.37 -6.53 0.10
CA ARG A 39 1.40 -7.59 0.42
C ARG A 39 1.96 -9.02 0.31
N ASN A 40 2.97 -9.23 -0.54
CA ASN A 40 3.61 -10.52 -0.74
C ASN A 40 4.82 -10.74 0.17
N GLY A 41 5.33 -9.68 0.81
CA GLY A 41 6.49 -9.72 1.69
C GLY A 41 7.77 -10.16 0.98
N LEU A 42 7.96 -9.74 -0.28
CA LEU A 42 9.10 -10.15 -1.09
C LEU A 42 10.41 -9.51 -0.63
N ARG A 43 10.35 -8.30 -0.10
CA ARG A 43 11.54 -7.65 0.46
C ARG A 43 11.91 -8.26 1.81
N PRO A 44 13.19 -8.60 2.03
CA PRO A 44 13.63 -8.98 3.35
C PRO A 44 13.59 -7.78 4.29
N SER A 45 13.12 -8.00 5.51
CA SER A 45 13.19 -7.02 6.58
C SER A 45 13.18 -7.72 7.93
N ARG A 46 14.17 -7.42 8.74
CA ARG A 46 14.37 -8.03 10.05
C ARG A 46 14.55 -6.96 11.11
N PHE A 47 14.16 -7.26 12.33
CA PHE A 47 14.33 -6.35 13.44
C PHE A 47 14.96 -7.05 14.66
N TRP A 48 15.65 -6.26 15.45
CA TRP A 48 16.18 -6.62 16.76
C TRP A 48 15.79 -5.54 17.76
N VAL A 49 15.54 -5.98 18.97
CA VAL A 49 15.31 -5.12 20.12
C VAL A 49 16.33 -5.52 21.17
N THR A 50 17.02 -4.55 21.70
CA THR A 50 18.04 -4.78 22.74
C THR A 50 17.52 -4.41 24.13
N ASP A 51 18.19 -4.87 25.16
CA ASP A 51 17.89 -4.62 26.55
C ASP A 51 18.08 -3.14 26.96
N ASP A 52 18.93 -2.41 26.24
CA ASP A 52 19.13 -0.97 26.40
C ASP A 52 18.14 -0.11 25.62
N GLY A 53 17.13 -0.73 25.01
CA GLY A 53 16.03 -0.05 24.32
C GLY A 53 16.32 0.35 22.86
N LEU A 54 17.42 -0.11 22.26
CA LEU A 54 17.69 0.12 20.85
C LEU A 54 16.83 -0.81 20.00
N VAL A 55 16.15 -0.26 19.00
CA VAL A 55 15.42 -1.00 17.96
C VAL A 55 16.13 -0.81 16.63
N VAL A 56 16.54 -1.92 16.02
CA VAL A 56 17.20 -1.92 14.72
C VAL A 56 16.31 -2.63 13.72
N LEU A 57 16.02 -2.01 12.61
CA LEU A 57 15.30 -2.61 11.49
C LEU A 57 16.14 -2.48 10.23
N ALA A 58 16.43 -3.60 9.58
CA ALA A 58 17.24 -3.65 8.38
C ALA A 58 16.83 -4.79 7.44
N SER A 59 17.19 -4.67 6.17
CA SER A 59 16.98 -5.74 5.18
C SER A 59 17.86 -6.96 5.48
N GLU A 60 19.03 -6.73 6.08
CA GLU A 60 20.04 -7.77 6.31
C GLU A 60 20.46 -7.86 7.79
N VAL A 61 21.02 -9.01 8.15
CA VAL A 61 21.62 -9.26 9.46
C VAL A 61 23.05 -8.69 9.48
N GLY A 62 23.47 -8.15 10.63
CA GLY A 62 24.85 -7.68 10.80
C GLY A 62 25.12 -6.26 10.28
N VAL A 63 24.09 -5.47 10.07
CA VAL A 63 24.20 -4.04 9.72
C VAL A 63 24.87 -3.25 10.85
N LEU A 64 24.59 -3.65 12.08
CA LEU A 64 25.29 -3.18 13.29
C LEU A 64 25.85 -4.39 14.04
N ASP A 65 27.01 -4.22 14.62
CA ASP A 65 27.61 -5.22 15.51
C ASP A 65 26.97 -5.13 16.90
N ILE A 66 25.94 -5.94 17.11
CA ILE A 66 25.19 -6.01 18.36
C ILE A 66 25.50 -7.33 19.03
N PRO A 67 26.03 -7.32 20.27
CA PRO A 67 26.26 -8.53 21.04
C PRO A 67 24.95 -9.32 21.21
N GLN A 68 24.99 -10.61 20.97
CA GLN A 68 23.77 -11.45 21.01
C GLN A 68 23.11 -11.50 22.39
N GLU A 69 23.92 -11.38 23.46
CA GLU A 69 23.43 -11.33 24.83
C GLU A 69 22.55 -10.11 25.14
N LYS A 70 22.69 -9.04 24.38
CA LYS A 70 21.86 -7.82 24.50
C LYS A 70 20.53 -7.91 23.76
N VAL A 71 20.37 -8.87 22.87
CA VAL A 71 19.15 -8.98 22.03
C VAL A 71 18.06 -9.71 22.79
N ILE A 72 17.03 -8.96 23.21
CA ILE A 72 15.87 -9.52 23.92
C ILE A 72 14.74 -9.97 22.99
N ARG A 73 14.63 -9.36 21.82
CA ARG A 73 13.62 -9.74 20.81
C ARG A 73 14.22 -9.61 19.41
N LYS A 74 13.96 -10.57 18.57
CA LYS A 74 14.30 -10.52 17.15
C LYS A 74 13.19 -11.14 16.32
N GLY A 75 13.03 -10.64 15.10
CA GLY A 75 11.99 -11.15 14.22
C GLY A 75 12.15 -10.67 12.79
N ARG A 76 11.18 -11.07 11.98
CA ARG A 76 11.04 -10.67 10.59
C ARG A 76 9.71 -9.94 10.44
N LEU A 77 9.70 -8.86 9.67
CA LEU A 77 8.46 -8.23 9.26
C LEU A 77 7.62 -9.22 8.45
N GLN A 78 6.33 -9.20 8.71
CA GLN A 78 5.37 -10.05 8.01
C GLN A 78 4.54 -9.21 7.03
N PRO A 79 4.20 -9.74 5.86
CA PRO A 79 3.33 -9.04 4.92
C PRO A 79 1.97 -8.77 5.57
N GLY A 80 1.40 -7.59 5.27
CA GLY A 80 0.12 -7.17 5.84
C GLY A 80 0.11 -6.83 7.32
N LYS A 81 1.29 -6.79 7.96
CA LYS A 81 1.46 -6.32 9.34
C LYS A 81 2.35 -5.10 9.38
N MET A 82 1.95 -4.11 10.15
CA MET A 82 2.74 -2.92 10.42
C MET A 82 3.66 -3.17 11.61
N PHE A 83 4.87 -2.64 11.52
CA PHE A 83 5.81 -2.54 12.63
C PHE A 83 5.92 -1.07 13.01
N LEU A 84 5.56 -0.72 14.23
CA LEU A 84 5.55 0.66 14.70
C LEU A 84 6.19 0.75 16.07
N VAL A 85 7.12 1.67 16.21
CA VAL A 85 7.82 1.99 17.45
C VAL A 85 7.41 3.39 17.87
N ASP A 86 6.87 3.54 19.05
CA ASP A 86 6.64 4.83 19.69
C ASP A 86 7.87 5.17 20.53
N VAL A 87 8.61 6.19 20.08
CA VAL A 87 9.88 6.60 20.71
C VAL A 87 9.63 7.33 22.02
N GLU A 88 8.54 8.11 22.13
CA GLU A 88 8.20 8.82 23.36
C GLU A 88 7.70 7.85 24.43
N ALA A 89 6.85 6.91 24.05
CA ALA A 89 6.35 5.88 24.98
C ALA A 89 7.36 4.74 25.23
N GLY A 90 8.42 4.65 24.43
CA GLY A 90 9.45 3.60 24.55
C GLY A 90 8.92 2.19 24.31
N ARG A 91 7.97 2.01 23.39
CA ARG A 91 7.36 0.70 23.13
C ARG A 91 7.11 0.42 21.65
N ILE A 92 7.04 -0.86 21.33
CA ILE A 92 6.54 -1.33 20.03
C ILE A 92 5.01 -1.45 20.13
N ILE A 93 4.31 -0.86 19.17
CA ILE A 93 2.86 -0.93 19.06
C ILE A 93 2.51 -2.15 18.19
N GLU A 94 1.64 -3.00 18.67
CA GLU A 94 1.24 -4.21 17.94
C GLU A 94 0.27 -3.88 16.79
N ASP A 95 0.35 -4.67 15.71
CA ASP A 95 -0.41 -4.46 14.47
C ASP A 95 -1.93 -4.32 14.69
N ASP A 96 -2.51 -5.13 15.57
CA ASP A 96 -3.94 -5.07 15.86
C ASP A 96 -4.34 -3.76 16.55
N GLU A 97 -3.51 -3.26 17.46
CA GLU A 97 -3.72 -1.97 18.12
C GLU A 97 -3.70 -0.83 17.11
N ILE A 98 -2.72 -0.82 16.19
CA ILE A 98 -2.61 0.19 15.13
C ILE A 98 -3.85 0.15 14.23
N LYS A 99 -4.24 -1.03 13.78
CA LYS A 99 -5.41 -1.21 12.90
C LYS A 99 -6.71 -0.78 13.56
N ASP A 100 -6.87 -1.03 14.85
CA ASP A 100 -8.05 -0.61 15.58
C ASP A 100 -8.08 0.90 15.81
N GLN A 101 -6.95 1.50 16.14
CA GLN A 101 -6.82 2.97 16.26
C GLN A 101 -7.19 3.66 14.95
N LEU A 102 -6.59 3.23 13.83
CA LEU A 102 -6.86 3.81 12.51
C LEU A 102 -8.30 3.60 12.07
N ALA A 103 -8.86 2.41 12.27
CA ALA A 103 -10.23 2.09 11.87
C ALA A 103 -11.30 2.85 12.67
N ASN A 104 -10.97 3.30 13.87
CA ASN A 104 -11.88 4.05 14.74
C ASN A 104 -11.59 5.55 14.78
N ALA A 105 -10.54 6.03 14.08
CA ALA A 105 -10.17 7.45 14.05
C ALA A 105 -11.26 8.34 13.43
N HIS A 106 -12.01 7.81 12.47
CA HIS A 106 -13.06 8.53 11.77
C HIS A 106 -14.27 7.64 11.45
N PRO A 107 -15.45 8.21 11.18
CA PRO A 107 -16.65 7.45 10.86
C PRO A 107 -16.68 6.99 9.38
N TYR A 108 -15.70 6.20 8.97
CA TYR A 108 -15.52 5.75 7.58
C TYR A 108 -16.76 5.07 7.00
N GLY A 109 -17.45 4.26 7.81
CA GLY A 109 -18.68 3.60 7.37
C GLY A 109 -19.78 4.58 6.98
N LYS A 110 -19.95 5.67 7.75
CA LYS A 110 -20.89 6.74 7.44
C LYS A 110 -20.51 7.46 6.15
N TRP A 111 -19.24 7.81 5.99
CA TRP A 111 -18.75 8.47 4.79
C TRP A 111 -18.94 7.60 3.52
N LEU A 112 -18.75 6.28 3.65
CA LEU A 112 -19.03 5.36 2.55
C LEU A 112 -20.51 5.28 2.19
N GLU A 113 -21.40 5.25 3.20
CA GLU A 113 -22.85 5.20 2.98
C GLU A 113 -23.37 6.49 2.32
N GLU A 114 -22.82 7.64 2.69
CA GLU A 114 -23.25 8.95 2.19
C GLU A 114 -22.61 9.32 0.83
N GLY A 115 -21.37 8.91 0.58
CA GLY A 115 -20.58 9.36 -0.56
C GLY A 115 -20.33 8.33 -1.66
N MET A 116 -20.53 7.03 -1.42
CA MET A 116 -20.22 6.01 -2.40
C MET A 116 -21.35 5.81 -3.41
N ILE A 117 -21.06 6.17 -4.65
CA ILE A 117 -21.93 5.85 -5.80
C ILE A 117 -21.39 4.57 -6.46
N ARG A 118 -22.22 3.53 -6.50
CA ARG A 118 -21.88 2.26 -7.15
C ARG A 118 -22.31 2.29 -8.60
N LEU A 119 -21.55 1.63 -9.46
CA LEU A 119 -21.88 1.54 -10.90
C LEU A 119 -23.30 1.04 -11.16
N LYS A 120 -23.78 0.09 -10.35
CA LYS A 120 -25.14 -0.45 -10.44
C LYS A 120 -26.25 0.54 -10.06
N ASP A 121 -25.92 1.59 -9.32
CA ASP A 121 -26.85 2.62 -8.85
C ASP A 121 -26.91 3.82 -9.80
N LEU A 122 -26.11 3.79 -10.88
CA LEU A 122 -26.16 4.80 -11.93
C LEU A 122 -27.44 4.61 -12.78
N PRO A 123 -28.09 5.71 -13.18
CA PRO A 123 -29.24 5.64 -14.05
C PRO A 123 -28.87 4.99 -15.39
N GLU A 124 -29.72 4.10 -15.87
CA GLU A 124 -29.55 3.54 -17.22
C GLU A 124 -29.60 4.68 -18.25
N ARG A 125 -28.57 4.75 -19.08
CA ARG A 125 -28.57 5.66 -20.21
C ARG A 125 -29.31 5.02 -21.37
N GLU A 126 -30.11 5.82 -22.12
CA GLU A 126 -30.61 5.41 -23.40
C GLU A 126 -29.47 4.91 -24.29
N HIS A 127 -29.70 3.80 -24.96
CA HIS A 127 -28.76 3.23 -25.93
C HIS A 127 -28.58 4.22 -27.09
N ILE A 128 -27.52 4.98 -27.05
CA ILE A 128 -27.14 5.84 -28.18
C ILE A 128 -26.51 4.92 -29.23
N ILE A 129 -27.23 4.63 -30.29
CA ILE A 129 -26.71 3.91 -31.46
C ILE A 129 -25.78 4.90 -32.21
N TYR A 130 -24.49 4.73 -32.05
CA TYR A 130 -23.51 5.53 -32.81
C TYR A 130 -23.47 5.02 -34.26
N PRO A 131 -23.46 5.93 -35.27
CA PRO A 131 -23.26 5.53 -36.66
C PRO A 131 -21.92 4.77 -36.78
N HIS A 132 -21.90 3.77 -37.67
CA HIS A 132 -20.73 2.91 -37.89
C HIS A 132 -19.40 3.68 -38.06
N ALA A 133 -19.44 4.85 -38.71
CA ALA A 133 -18.27 5.73 -38.89
C ALA A 133 -17.68 6.30 -37.59
N SER A 134 -18.51 6.55 -36.56
CA SER A 134 -18.04 7.03 -35.26
C SER A 134 -17.43 5.92 -34.41
N VAL A 135 -17.90 4.70 -34.53
CA VAL A 135 -17.35 3.52 -33.87
C VAL A 135 -15.97 3.20 -34.45
N VAL A 136 -15.83 3.20 -35.78
CA VAL A 136 -14.54 2.99 -36.46
C VAL A 136 -13.50 4.07 -36.12
N ARG A 137 -13.93 5.33 -35.92
CA ARG A 137 -13.02 6.40 -35.48
C ARG A 137 -12.55 6.22 -34.04
N ARG A 138 -13.35 5.66 -33.16
CA ARG A 138 -12.94 5.32 -31.80
C ARG A 138 -11.92 4.20 -31.78
N ASP A 139 -12.13 3.14 -32.52
CA ASP A 139 -11.17 2.04 -32.62
C ASP A 139 -9.83 2.49 -33.19
N ARG A 140 -9.84 3.41 -34.16
CA ARG A 140 -8.59 4.01 -34.67
C ARG A 140 -7.84 4.84 -33.63
N LYS A 141 -8.53 5.48 -32.66
CA LYS A 141 -7.85 6.20 -31.57
C LYS A 141 -7.24 5.25 -30.55
N SER A 142 -7.90 4.15 -30.20
CA SER A 142 -7.34 3.14 -29.30
C SER A 142 -6.17 2.38 -29.97
N THR A 143 -6.29 2.08 -31.26
CA THR A 143 -5.20 1.45 -32.03
C THR A 143 -4.00 2.39 -32.19
N ARG A 144 -4.19 3.71 -32.27
CA ARG A 144 -3.09 4.68 -32.28
C ARG A 144 -2.34 4.78 -30.96
N LEU A 145 -3.02 4.62 -29.82
CA LEU A 145 -2.37 4.57 -28.50
C LEU A 145 -1.51 3.30 -28.36
N ASN A 146 -1.95 2.18 -28.88
CA ASN A 146 -1.14 0.95 -28.91
C ASN A 146 0.02 1.02 -29.94
N SER A 147 -0.16 1.73 -31.06
CA SER A 147 0.92 1.89 -32.06
C SER A 147 2.02 2.86 -31.63
N SER A 148 1.80 3.71 -30.64
CA SER A 148 2.88 4.53 -30.10
C SER A 148 3.95 3.72 -29.36
N HIS A 149 3.60 2.56 -28.80
CA HIS A 149 4.55 1.62 -28.22
C HIS A 149 5.32 0.82 -29.31
N GLU A 150 4.71 0.51 -30.44
CA GLU A 150 5.42 -0.13 -31.57
C GLU A 150 6.38 0.82 -32.28
N TRP A 151 6.12 2.12 -32.24
CA TRP A 151 6.98 3.11 -32.90
C TRP A 151 8.33 3.30 -32.17
N ILE A 152 8.33 3.17 -30.85
CA ILE A 152 9.56 3.26 -30.03
C ILE A 152 10.46 2.04 -30.23
N SER A 153 9.88 0.87 -30.54
CA SER A 153 10.68 -0.35 -30.84
C SER A 153 11.27 -0.42 -32.23
N ARG A 154 10.91 0.52 -33.13
CA ARG A 154 11.42 0.58 -34.51
C ARG A 154 12.42 1.70 -34.79
N MET A 155 12.91 2.40 -33.77
CA MET A 155 14.05 3.28 -34.00
C MET A 155 15.29 2.43 -34.27
N PRO A 156 15.93 2.59 -35.43
CA PRO A 156 17.18 1.91 -35.66
C PRO A 156 18.20 2.40 -34.64
N SER A 157 18.86 1.48 -33.95
CA SER A 157 20.06 1.79 -33.18
C SER A 157 21.03 2.45 -34.13
N SER A 158 21.24 3.75 -33.95
CA SER A 158 22.31 4.46 -34.65
C SER A 158 23.65 3.81 -34.29
N ALA A 159 24.32 3.29 -35.27
CA ALA A 159 25.69 2.83 -35.21
C ALA A 159 26.64 3.94 -34.75
#